data_7377d3075fced40f22c8cc5283430daa
#
_entry.id   7377d3075fced40f22c8cc5283430daa
#
_cell.length_a   1.000
_cell.length_b   1.000
_cell.length_c   1.000
_cell.angle_alpha   90.00
_cell.angle_beta   90.00
_cell.angle_gamma   90.00
#
_symmetry.space_group_name_H-M   'P 1'
#
loop_
_entity.id
_entity.type
_entity.pdbx_description
1 polymer ?
#
loop_
_entity_poly.entity_id
_entity_poly.type
_entity_poly.pdbx_seq_one_letter_code
_entity_poly.pdbx_strand_id
1 'polypeptide(L)'
;MYKKLLLPTDGSEFAKKAGKHAIYLANFSNADIIVLNVIDSYYLKSLPQPDLERSLEKELREDGNKAVNSFKESLEISQCKGQCKTVNLTTKIREGKPADEIIKTINEEGIDLVVIGASGKHGFNKFLTGSVTERVVRSAKCSVLVVK
;
A
#
# COMPACT_ATOMS: atom_id res chain seq x y z
N MET A 1 17.98 -11.34 -4.24
CA MET A 1 16.58 -11.77 -4.19
C MET A 1 15.91 -11.01 -3.07
N TYR A 2 14.68 -10.53 -3.25
CA TYR A 2 13.98 -9.73 -2.26
C TYR A 2 13.61 -10.54 -1.02
N LYS A 3 13.66 -9.91 0.16
CA LYS A 3 13.34 -10.52 1.46
C LYS A 3 12.10 -9.91 2.10
N LYS A 4 11.85 -8.63 1.89
CA LYS A 4 10.71 -7.92 2.49
C LYS A 4 10.13 -6.89 1.51
N LEU A 5 8.87 -7.09 1.15
CA LEU A 5 8.11 -6.23 0.25
C LEU A 5 7.19 -5.29 1.02
N LEU A 6 7.03 -4.07 0.51
CA LEU A 6 6.00 -3.13 0.94
C LEU A 6 4.97 -2.94 -0.16
N LEU A 7 3.70 -3.12 0.16
CA LEU A 7 2.55 -2.85 -0.69
C LEU A 7 1.71 -1.72 -0.10
N PRO A 8 1.94 -0.47 -0.50
CA PRO A 8 1.03 0.61 -0.17
C PRO A 8 -0.31 0.44 -0.89
N THR A 9 -1.41 0.60 -0.18
CA THR A 9 -2.75 0.45 -0.75
C THR A 9 -3.69 1.53 -0.25
N ASP A 10 -4.47 2.10 -1.15
CA ASP A 10 -5.61 2.97 -0.88
C ASP A 10 -6.96 2.32 -1.29
N GLY A 11 -6.92 1.02 -1.62
CA GLY A 11 -8.07 0.26 -2.09
C GLY A 11 -8.46 0.51 -3.55
N SER A 12 -7.70 1.33 -4.30
CA SER A 12 -7.94 1.59 -5.72
C SER A 12 -7.67 0.36 -6.59
N GLU A 13 -8.17 0.39 -7.83
CA GLU A 13 -7.91 -0.68 -8.80
C GLU A 13 -6.41 -0.81 -9.14
N PHE A 14 -5.67 0.31 -9.15
CA PHE A 14 -4.21 0.26 -9.33
C PHE A 14 -3.52 -0.43 -8.15
N ALA A 15 -3.97 -0.15 -6.91
CA ALA A 15 -3.45 -0.82 -5.73
C ALA A 15 -3.78 -2.32 -5.72
N LYS A 16 -4.96 -2.71 -6.17
CA LYS A 16 -5.34 -4.12 -6.33
C LYS A 16 -4.48 -4.84 -7.36
N LYS A 17 -4.20 -4.20 -8.50
CA LYS A 17 -3.27 -4.74 -9.50
C LYS A 17 -1.85 -4.90 -8.91
N ALA A 18 -1.35 -3.86 -8.22
CA ALA A 18 -0.07 -3.91 -7.53
C ALA A 18 0.00 -5.07 -6.53
N GLY A 19 -1.09 -5.33 -5.79
CA GLY A 19 -1.20 -6.44 -4.87
C GLY A 19 -1.00 -7.81 -5.53
N LYS A 20 -1.57 -8.04 -6.71
CA LYS A 20 -1.36 -9.28 -7.47
C LYS A 20 0.13 -9.49 -7.81
N HIS A 21 0.80 -8.42 -8.24
CA HIS A 21 2.25 -8.47 -8.52
C HIS A 21 3.07 -8.69 -7.24
N ALA A 22 2.70 -8.04 -6.13
CA ALA A 22 3.38 -8.21 -4.85
C ALA A 22 3.29 -9.65 -4.35
N ILE A 23 2.11 -10.25 -4.40
CA ILE A 23 1.90 -11.66 -4.01
C ILE A 23 2.73 -12.59 -4.89
N TYR A 24 2.74 -12.39 -6.22
CA TYR A 24 3.53 -13.19 -7.14
C TYR A 24 5.03 -13.10 -6.81
N LEU A 25 5.55 -11.87 -6.64
CA LEU A 25 6.96 -11.63 -6.34
C LEU A 25 7.37 -12.18 -4.98
N ALA A 26 6.51 -12.03 -3.97
CA ALA A 26 6.77 -12.56 -2.64
C ALA A 26 6.89 -14.09 -2.67
N ASN A 27 5.98 -14.77 -3.37
CA ASN A 27 6.03 -16.22 -3.53
C ASN A 27 7.29 -16.68 -4.28
N PHE A 28 7.64 -15.98 -5.37
CA PHE A 28 8.83 -16.29 -6.14
C PHE A 28 10.12 -16.10 -5.34
N SER A 29 10.19 -15.03 -4.54
CA SER A 29 11.37 -14.66 -3.73
C SER A 29 11.38 -15.30 -2.35
N ASN A 30 10.28 -15.88 -1.90
CA ASN A 30 10.04 -16.29 -0.51
C ASN A 30 10.21 -15.13 0.46
N ALA A 31 9.62 -13.97 0.11
CA ALA A 31 9.74 -12.72 0.83
C ALA A 31 8.48 -12.42 1.64
N ASP A 32 8.65 -11.78 2.79
CA ASP A 32 7.54 -11.28 3.60
C ASP A 32 6.89 -10.06 2.94
N ILE A 33 5.59 -9.83 3.16
CA ILE A 33 4.86 -8.67 2.67
C ILE A 33 4.32 -7.85 3.83
N ILE A 34 4.56 -6.54 3.79
CA ILE A 34 3.85 -5.56 4.61
C ILE A 34 2.84 -4.84 3.71
N VAL A 35 1.56 -4.94 4.02
CA VAL A 35 0.50 -4.16 3.38
C VAL A 35 0.22 -2.93 4.23
N LEU A 36 0.40 -1.75 3.66
CA LEU A 36 0.29 -0.46 4.34
C LEU A 36 -0.85 0.37 3.76
N ASN A 37 -1.78 0.80 4.62
CA ASN A 37 -2.68 1.89 4.31
C ASN A 37 -2.29 3.13 5.12
N VAL A 38 -2.34 4.31 4.52
CA VAL A 38 -2.08 5.58 5.19
C VAL A 38 -3.32 6.46 5.14
N ILE A 39 -3.81 6.85 6.31
CA ILE A 39 -4.87 7.84 6.47
C ILE A 39 -4.23 9.22 6.36
N ASP A 40 -4.64 10.02 5.36
CA ASP A 40 -4.11 11.37 5.15
C ASP A 40 -4.65 12.33 6.21
N SER A 41 -3.95 12.41 7.34
CA SER A 41 -4.30 13.29 8.45
C SER A 41 -4.14 14.78 8.14
N TYR A 42 -3.33 15.14 7.14
CA TYR A 42 -3.21 16.53 6.70
C TYR A 42 -4.43 16.98 5.92
N TYR A 43 -4.98 16.10 5.09
CA TYR A 43 -6.25 16.36 4.42
C TYR A 43 -7.38 16.50 5.45
N LEU A 44 -7.48 15.58 6.40
CA LEU A 44 -8.50 15.64 7.45
C LEU A 44 -8.47 16.96 8.23
N LYS A 45 -7.30 17.39 8.68
CA LYS A 45 -7.11 18.64 9.42
C LYS A 45 -7.37 19.91 8.60
N SER A 46 -7.44 19.81 7.28
CA SER A 46 -7.79 20.93 6.39
C SER A 46 -9.31 21.16 6.29
N LEU A 47 -10.11 20.26 6.83
CA LEU A 47 -11.57 20.34 6.79
C LEU A 47 -12.08 21.44 7.74
N PRO A 48 -13.07 22.24 7.32
CA PRO A 48 -13.51 23.41 8.09
C PRO A 48 -14.37 23.08 9.31
N GLN A 49 -14.87 21.84 9.42
CA GLN A 49 -15.79 21.43 10.48
C GLN A 49 -15.27 20.18 11.21
N PRO A 50 -15.14 20.23 12.56
CA PRO A 50 -14.64 19.11 13.35
C PRO A 50 -15.49 17.83 13.26
N ASP A 51 -16.80 17.96 13.10
CA ASP A 51 -17.70 16.80 12.97
C ASP A 51 -17.50 16.10 11.61
N LEU A 52 -17.24 16.88 10.55
CA LEU A 52 -16.92 16.33 9.24
C LEU A 52 -15.55 15.63 9.26
N GLU A 53 -14.56 16.21 9.93
CA GLU A 53 -13.25 15.60 10.14
C GLU A 53 -13.37 14.22 10.81
N ARG A 54 -14.09 14.12 11.92
CA ARG A 54 -14.29 12.87 12.66
C ARG A 54 -15.05 11.81 11.84
N SER A 55 -16.10 12.24 11.14
CA SER A 55 -16.88 11.33 10.30
C SER A 55 -16.05 10.74 9.18
N LEU A 56 -15.28 11.58 8.49
CA LEU A 56 -14.42 11.16 7.40
C LEU A 56 -13.21 10.32 7.89
N GLU A 57 -12.64 10.67 9.04
CA GLU A 57 -11.57 9.86 9.64
C GLU A 57 -12.04 8.42 9.91
N LYS A 58 -13.24 8.27 10.48
CA LYS A 58 -13.83 6.95 10.72
C LYS A 58 -14.02 6.18 9.42
N GLU A 59 -14.57 6.82 8.39
CA GLU A 59 -14.77 6.20 7.07
C GLU A 59 -13.43 5.76 6.46
N LEU A 60 -12.43 6.62 6.49
CA LEU A 60 -11.11 6.30 5.95
C LEU A 60 -10.42 5.15 6.71
N ARG A 61 -10.62 5.05 8.02
CA ARG A 61 -10.13 3.89 8.80
C ARG A 61 -10.81 2.60 8.42
N GLU A 62 -12.14 2.63 8.26
CA GLU A 62 -12.91 1.45 7.84
C GLU A 62 -12.50 1.00 6.43
N ASP A 63 -12.35 1.94 5.51
CA ASP A 63 -11.89 1.68 4.14
C ASP A 63 -10.44 1.15 4.10
N GLY A 64 -9.57 1.73 4.92
CA GLY A 64 -8.19 1.28 5.07
C GLY A 64 -8.11 -0.15 5.59
N ASN A 65 -8.90 -0.49 6.61
CA ASN A 65 -9.00 -1.85 7.13
C ASN A 65 -9.51 -2.84 6.07
N LYS A 66 -10.56 -2.47 5.33
CA LYS A 66 -11.08 -3.30 4.22
C LYS A 66 -10.01 -3.51 3.15
N ALA A 67 -9.29 -2.44 2.78
CA ALA A 67 -8.25 -2.51 1.76
C ALA A 67 -7.11 -3.46 2.15
N VAL A 68 -6.59 -3.37 3.37
CA VAL A 68 -5.48 -4.26 3.81
C VAL A 68 -5.95 -5.71 4.01
N ASN A 69 -7.16 -5.92 4.53
CA ASN A 69 -7.70 -7.26 4.75
C ASN A 69 -8.01 -8.00 3.45
N SER A 70 -8.41 -7.30 2.40
CA SER A 70 -8.66 -7.92 1.09
C SER A 70 -7.41 -8.59 0.51
N PHE A 71 -6.23 -8.06 0.81
CA PHE A 71 -4.96 -8.68 0.39
C PHE A 71 -4.61 -9.90 1.24
N LYS A 72 -4.92 -9.88 2.53
CA LYS A 72 -4.75 -11.04 3.40
C LYS A 72 -5.57 -12.23 2.90
N GLU A 73 -6.85 -12.01 2.61
CA GLU A 73 -7.75 -13.02 2.03
C GLU A 73 -7.23 -13.54 0.68
N SER A 74 -6.77 -12.63 -0.19
CA SER A 74 -6.21 -13.00 -1.50
C SER A 74 -4.97 -13.87 -1.39
N LEU A 75 -4.09 -13.60 -0.42
CA LEU A 75 -2.91 -14.40 -0.16
C LEU A 75 -3.30 -15.78 0.39
N GLU A 76 -4.20 -15.85 1.37
CA GLU A 76 -4.70 -17.10 1.95
C GLU A 76 -5.30 -18.01 0.88
N ILE A 77 -6.12 -17.47 -0.02
CA ILE A 77 -6.69 -18.22 -1.16
C ILE A 77 -5.57 -18.75 -2.08
N SER A 78 -4.54 -17.96 -2.34
CA SER A 78 -3.41 -18.38 -3.16
C SER A 78 -2.60 -19.50 -2.51
N GLN A 79 -2.42 -19.44 -1.20
CA GLN A 79 -1.73 -20.49 -0.42
C GLN A 79 -2.53 -21.80 -0.41
N CYS A 80 -3.84 -21.74 -0.20
CA CYS A 80 -4.72 -22.92 -0.23
C CYS A 80 -4.73 -23.65 -1.58
N LYS A 81 -4.45 -22.95 -2.69
CA LYS A 81 -4.32 -23.55 -4.02
C LYS A 81 -2.96 -24.20 -4.30
N GLY A 82 -2.08 -24.27 -3.30
CA GLY A 82 -0.73 -24.82 -3.43
C GLY A 82 0.20 -23.99 -4.33
N GLN A 83 -0.22 -22.77 -4.66
CA GLN A 83 0.56 -21.88 -5.53
C GLN A 83 1.58 -21.03 -4.76
N CYS A 84 1.52 -21.06 -3.43
CA CYS A 84 2.31 -20.20 -2.57
C CYS A 84 3.05 -20.99 -1.50
N LYS A 85 4.31 -20.69 -1.32
CA LYS A 85 5.07 -21.03 -0.12
C LYS A 85 4.54 -20.19 1.06
N THR A 86 4.93 -20.53 2.28
CA THR A 86 4.53 -19.80 3.49
C THR A 86 5.15 -18.39 3.45
N VAL A 87 4.40 -17.43 2.94
CA VAL A 87 4.76 -16.00 2.95
C VAL A 87 4.05 -15.35 4.13
N ASN A 88 4.80 -14.64 4.98
CA ASN A 88 4.21 -13.86 6.07
C ASN A 88 3.65 -12.54 5.52
N LEU A 89 2.39 -12.27 5.84
CA LEU A 89 1.75 -11.00 5.51
C LEU A 89 1.40 -10.26 6.79
N THR A 90 1.90 -9.04 6.92
CA THR A 90 1.59 -8.12 8.00
C THR A 90 0.80 -6.93 7.45
N THR A 91 -0.27 -6.53 8.12
CA THR A 91 -1.06 -5.35 7.78
C THR A 91 -0.73 -4.20 8.72
N LYS A 92 -0.60 -2.97 8.18
CA LYS A 92 -0.36 -1.75 8.94
C LYS A 92 -1.27 -0.62 8.47
N ILE A 93 -1.77 0.16 9.42
CA ILE A 93 -2.46 1.42 9.17
C ILE A 93 -1.66 2.51 9.87
N ARG A 94 -1.30 3.56 9.14
CA ARG A 94 -0.61 4.74 9.66
C ARG A 94 -1.39 6.01 9.35
N GLU A 95 -1.08 7.07 10.05
CA GLU A 95 -1.63 8.41 9.84
C GLU A 95 -0.52 9.40 9.53
N GLY A 96 -0.76 10.24 8.54
CA GLY A 96 0.20 11.25 8.12
C GLY A 96 0.07 11.59 6.65
N LYS A 97 1.11 12.17 6.06
CA LYS A 97 1.21 12.34 4.61
C LYS A 97 1.54 10.98 3.98
N PRO A 98 0.74 10.48 3.04
CA PRO A 98 0.91 9.13 2.50
C PRO A 98 2.33 8.81 2.02
N ALA A 99 2.93 9.68 1.20
CA ALA A 99 4.28 9.44 0.71
C ALA A 99 5.34 9.43 1.83
N ASP A 100 5.20 10.30 2.83
CA ASP A 100 6.16 10.38 3.94
C ASP A 100 6.09 9.13 4.84
N GLU A 101 4.87 8.67 5.14
CA GLU A 101 4.68 7.45 5.93
C GLU A 101 5.13 6.19 5.19
N ILE A 102 4.96 6.14 3.86
CA ILE A 102 5.52 5.05 3.05
C ILE A 102 7.05 5.05 3.13
N ILE A 103 7.70 6.20 2.91
CA ILE A 103 9.16 6.33 2.96
C ILE A 103 9.69 6.00 4.36
N LYS A 104 9.02 6.45 5.41
CA LYS A 104 9.33 6.12 6.79
C LYS A 104 9.27 4.62 7.03
N THR A 105 8.19 3.97 6.56
CA THR A 105 8.03 2.51 6.68
C THR A 105 9.13 1.75 5.95
N ILE A 106 9.55 2.21 4.76
CA ILE A 106 10.68 1.60 4.02
C ILE A 106 11.94 1.55 4.90
N ASN A 107 12.27 2.66 5.56
CA ASN A 107 13.47 2.75 6.38
C ASN A 107 13.36 1.96 7.70
N GLU A 108 12.22 2.05 8.39
CA GLU A 108 12.00 1.40 9.69
C GLU A 108 11.94 -0.13 9.57
N GLU A 109 11.33 -0.63 8.51
CA GLU A 109 11.09 -2.06 8.32
C GLU A 109 12.19 -2.76 7.49
N GLY A 110 13.14 -2.01 6.94
CA GLY A 110 14.17 -2.56 6.07
C GLY A 110 13.60 -3.17 4.79
N ILE A 111 12.69 -2.44 4.14
CA ILE A 111 12.08 -2.85 2.89
C ILE A 111 13.09 -2.82 1.75
N ASP A 112 13.12 -3.86 0.94
CA ASP A 112 14.00 -3.96 -0.23
C ASP A 112 13.27 -3.87 -1.58
N LEU A 113 11.94 -4.00 -1.58
CA LEU A 113 11.10 -3.74 -2.75
C LEU A 113 9.76 -3.09 -2.34
N VAL A 114 9.42 -1.98 -2.97
CA VAL A 114 8.07 -1.42 -2.93
C VAL A 114 7.32 -1.80 -4.20
N VAL A 115 6.10 -2.30 -4.07
CA VAL A 115 5.19 -2.55 -5.19
C VAL A 115 4.00 -1.62 -5.03
N ILE A 116 3.87 -0.64 -5.92
CA ILE A 116 2.89 0.44 -5.80
C ILE A 116 2.11 0.65 -7.08
N GLY A 117 0.81 0.96 -6.97
CA GLY A 117 0.00 1.34 -8.12
C GLY A 117 0.46 2.67 -8.73
N ALA A 118 0.39 2.81 -10.04
CA ALA A 118 0.79 4.03 -10.73
C ALA A 118 -0.03 5.26 -10.32
N SER A 119 -1.29 5.06 -9.89
CA SER A 119 -2.18 6.11 -9.43
C SER A 119 -3.05 5.61 -8.28
N GLY A 120 -3.65 6.53 -7.52
CA GLY A 120 -4.61 6.23 -6.46
C GLY A 120 -6.05 6.52 -6.86
N LYS A 121 -6.96 6.57 -5.86
CA LYS A 121 -8.40 6.82 -6.04
C LYS A 121 -8.71 8.13 -6.78
N HIS A 122 -7.84 9.11 -6.71
CA HIS A 122 -8.04 10.46 -7.27
C HIS A 122 -7.26 10.73 -8.56
N GLY A 123 -6.60 9.71 -9.13
CA GLY A 123 -5.79 9.84 -10.34
C GLY A 123 -6.63 9.74 -11.61
N PHE A 124 -6.93 10.87 -12.25
CA PHE A 124 -7.73 10.92 -13.48
C PHE A 124 -6.92 10.90 -14.78
N ASN A 125 -5.61 11.05 -14.74
CA ASN A 125 -4.80 11.10 -15.96
C ASN A 125 -4.09 9.77 -16.23
N LYS A 126 -4.45 9.14 -17.34
CA LYS A 126 -3.89 7.86 -17.81
C LYS A 126 -2.36 7.87 -18.07
N PHE A 127 -1.73 9.03 -18.10
CA PHE A 127 -0.33 9.20 -18.50
C PHE A 127 0.61 9.70 -17.41
N LEU A 128 0.07 10.10 -16.24
CA LEU A 128 0.90 10.61 -15.15
C LEU A 128 0.84 9.67 -13.96
N THR A 129 1.97 9.42 -13.34
CA THR A 129 2.04 8.77 -12.03
C THR A 129 1.40 9.70 -10.99
N GLY A 130 0.64 9.13 -10.04
CA GLY A 130 0.09 9.91 -8.92
C GLY A 130 1.19 10.55 -8.07
N SER A 131 0.88 11.66 -7.42
CA SER A 131 1.83 12.43 -6.60
C SER A 131 2.53 11.61 -5.52
N VAL A 132 1.79 10.67 -4.90
CA VAL A 132 2.35 9.75 -3.89
C VAL A 132 3.35 8.81 -4.54
N THR A 133 2.99 8.18 -5.65
CA THR A 133 3.85 7.24 -6.39
C THR A 133 5.11 7.92 -6.90
N GLU A 134 4.99 9.12 -7.49
CA GLU A 134 6.14 9.89 -7.95
C GLU A 134 7.11 10.20 -6.81
N ARG A 135 6.60 10.67 -5.66
CA ARG A 135 7.43 10.99 -4.51
C ARG A 135 8.11 9.76 -3.92
N VAL A 136 7.42 8.62 -3.86
CA VAL A 136 8.01 7.35 -3.42
C VAL A 136 9.14 6.93 -4.36
N VAL A 137 8.91 6.95 -5.67
CA VAL A 137 9.95 6.62 -6.67
C VAL A 137 11.20 7.48 -6.53
N ARG A 138 11.03 8.80 -6.28
CA ARG A 138 12.15 9.73 -6.13
C ARG A 138 12.93 9.57 -4.82
N SER A 139 12.27 9.11 -3.75
CA SER A 139 12.83 9.18 -2.40
C SER A 139 13.11 7.83 -1.76
N ALA A 140 12.60 6.74 -2.31
CA ALA A 140 12.85 5.40 -1.79
C ALA A 140 14.32 5.01 -1.97
N LYS A 141 14.90 4.39 -0.93
CA LYS A 141 16.28 3.85 -0.96
C LYS A 141 16.34 2.38 -1.38
N CYS A 142 15.24 1.84 -1.88
CA CYS A 142 15.10 0.47 -2.34
C CYS A 142 14.49 0.44 -3.75
N SER A 143 14.37 -0.75 -4.34
CA SER A 143 13.69 -0.94 -5.61
C SER A 143 12.22 -0.55 -5.52
N VAL A 144 11.66 0.03 -6.58
CA VAL A 144 10.24 0.38 -6.68
C VAL A 144 9.66 -0.16 -7.98
N LEU A 145 8.66 -1.03 -7.87
CA LEU A 145 7.87 -1.51 -9.00
C LEU A 145 6.56 -0.72 -9.06
N VAL A 146 6.39 0.05 -10.13
CA VAL A 146 5.15 0.80 -10.39
C VAL A 146 4.26 -0.01 -11.33
N VAL A 147 3.04 -0.31 -10.88
CA VAL A 147 2.06 -1.13 -11.62
C VAL A 147 0.95 -0.25 -12.19
N LYS A 148 0.70 -0.35 -13.50
CA LYS A 148 -0.35 0.37 -14.24
C LYS A 148 -1.64 -0.44 -14.39
#